data_42b9836f999db27f5c907f43c4640f3b
#
_entry.id   42b9836f999db27f5c907f43c4640f3b
#
_cell.length_a   1.000
_cell.length_b   1.000
_cell.length_c   1.000
_cell.angle_alpha   90.00
_cell.angle_beta   90.00
_cell.angle_gamma   90.00
#
_symmetry.space_group_name_H-M   'P 1'
#
loop_
_entity.id
_entity.type
_entity.pdbx_description
1 polymer ?
#
loop_
_entity_poly.entity_id
_entity_poly.type
_entity_poly.pdbx_seq_one_letter_code
_entity_poly.pdbx_strand_id
1 'polypeptide(L)'
;MGILNVTPDSFFAGSRTEHEEEIEKRLHQMVEEGAEMIDVGAYSSRPGADDVTPEEEMARLRRGLKVVEKVCPELPVSVDTFRADVARMAVEEGGADIVNDIAGGEMDKAMFRTVAKLRCPYILMHMQGTPDTMQLAPHYENVSREVTVWLAERIDRLHQMGCCDIIADPGFGFGKTLEHNYELLNHLEDLKELNVPLLVGVSRKSMVYKLLGGSPAEALNGTTVLHTISLLKGAHILRVHDVKAAVEAKRIVMACQKNS
;
A
#
# COMPACT_ATOMS: atom_id res chain seq x y z
N MET A 1 -5.53 4.83 5.22
CA MET A 1 -4.10 5.05 4.91
C MET A 1 -4.00 5.90 3.65
N GLY A 2 -3.51 7.14 3.78
CA GLY A 2 -3.32 8.05 2.65
C GLY A 2 -1.98 7.84 1.97
N ILE A 3 -1.94 7.80 0.62
CA ILE A 3 -0.71 7.63 -0.17
C ILE A 3 0.00 8.97 -0.35
N LEU A 4 1.26 9.05 0.06
CA LEU A 4 2.15 10.18 -0.16
C LEU A 4 3.36 9.74 -1.00
N ASN A 5 3.35 10.05 -2.30
CA ASN A 5 4.50 9.79 -3.16
C ASN A 5 5.45 10.99 -3.13
N VAL A 6 6.72 10.75 -2.76
CA VAL A 6 7.79 11.77 -2.74
C VAL A 6 8.76 11.60 -3.91
N THR A 7 8.23 11.16 -5.06
CA THR A 7 8.97 11.04 -6.32
C THR A 7 8.97 12.35 -7.09
N PRO A 8 10.02 12.68 -7.89
CA PRO A 8 10.05 13.90 -8.70
C PRO A 8 8.88 14.04 -9.67
N ASP A 9 8.39 12.91 -10.20
CA ASP A 9 7.26 12.88 -11.14
C ASP A 9 5.90 13.16 -10.48
N SER A 10 5.83 13.11 -9.16
CA SER A 10 4.60 13.42 -8.40
C SER A 10 4.43 14.92 -8.19
N PHE A 11 5.50 15.68 -8.38
CA PHE A 11 5.57 17.13 -8.20
C PHE A 11 6.32 17.73 -9.40
N PHE A 12 5.84 18.83 -9.98
CA PHE A 12 6.48 19.50 -11.11
C PHE A 12 7.93 19.88 -10.79
N ALA A 13 8.77 20.01 -11.85
CA ALA A 13 10.19 20.33 -11.73
C ALA A 13 10.40 21.73 -11.10
N GLY A 14 10.39 21.79 -9.76
CA GLY A 14 10.61 22.96 -8.94
C GLY A 14 11.88 22.87 -8.09
N SER A 15 12.14 23.89 -7.28
CA SER A 15 13.21 23.90 -6.30
C SER A 15 12.93 22.88 -5.15
N ARG A 16 13.97 22.55 -4.36
CA ARG A 16 13.79 21.67 -3.18
C ARG A 16 12.76 22.20 -2.19
N THR A 17 12.67 23.51 -2.02
CA THR A 17 11.73 24.18 -1.14
C THR A 17 10.29 24.04 -1.63
N GLU A 18 10.06 24.18 -2.94
CA GLU A 18 8.73 24.00 -3.54
C GLU A 18 8.23 22.56 -3.38
N HIS A 19 9.10 21.56 -3.49
CA HIS A 19 8.73 20.16 -3.22
C HIS A 19 8.31 19.91 -1.77
N GLU A 20 8.99 20.51 -0.79
CA GLU A 20 8.62 20.37 0.63
C GLU A 20 7.27 21.05 0.92
N GLU A 21 7.01 22.23 0.35
CA GLU A 21 5.73 22.94 0.49
C GLU A 21 4.56 22.15 -0.13
N GLU A 22 4.78 21.48 -1.27
CA GLU A 22 3.77 20.63 -1.90
C GLU A 22 3.45 19.38 -1.06
N ILE A 23 4.49 18.74 -0.49
CA ILE A 23 4.32 17.63 0.45
C ILE A 23 3.55 18.10 1.70
N GLU A 24 3.94 19.21 2.29
CA GLU A 24 3.28 19.80 3.45
C GLU A 24 1.79 20.11 3.17
N LYS A 25 1.50 20.75 2.04
CA LYS A 25 0.13 21.03 1.61
C LYS A 25 -0.69 19.74 1.43
N ARG A 26 -0.11 18.73 0.81
CA ARG A 26 -0.78 17.43 0.61
C ARG A 26 -1.06 16.73 1.94
N LEU A 27 -0.13 16.77 2.89
CA LEU A 27 -0.31 16.20 4.22
C LEU A 27 -1.42 16.92 5.00
N HIS A 28 -1.43 18.25 5.01
CA HIS A 28 -2.51 19.01 5.64
C HIS A 28 -3.87 18.62 5.06
N GLN A 29 -3.97 18.54 3.72
CA GLN A 29 -5.20 18.08 3.07
C GLN A 29 -5.61 16.66 3.54
N MET A 30 -4.67 15.71 3.61
CA MET A 30 -4.97 14.34 4.05
C MET A 30 -5.45 14.31 5.50
N VAL A 31 -4.84 15.08 6.39
CA VAL A 31 -5.25 15.20 7.80
C VAL A 31 -6.65 15.80 7.91
N GLU A 32 -6.93 16.89 7.22
CA GLU A 32 -8.25 17.54 7.18
C GLU A 32 -9.33 16.59 6.61
N GLU A 33 -8.98 15.78 5.61
CA GLU A 33 -9.85 14.77 5.01
C GLU A 33 -10.08 13.56 5.93
N GLY A 34 -9.32 13.43 7.02
CA GLY A 34 -9.45 12.38 8.03
C GLY A 34 -8.60 11.15 7.78
N ALA A 35 -7.40 11.29 7.20
CA ALA A 35 -6.44 10.21 7.16
C ALA A 35 -6.08 9.75 8.58
N GLU A 36 -5.98 8.44 8.77
CA GLU A 36 -5.63 7.83 10.06
C GLU A 36 -4.21 7.23 10.04
N MET A 37 -3.56 7.25 8.88
CA MET A 37 -2.22 6.71 8.64
C MET A 37 -1.69 7.29 7.32
N ILE A 38 -0.40 7.52 7.21
CA ILE A 38 0.27 7.97 5.98
C ILE A 38 1.21 6.88 5.47
N ASP A 39 1.19 6.61 4.16
CA ASP A 39 2.11 5.69 3.51
C ASP A 39 3.03 6.45 2.56
N VAL A 40 4.31 6.52 2.89
CA VAL A 40 5.31 7.33 2.18
C VAL A 40 6.10 6.46 1.23
N GLY A 41 6.02 6.76 -0.07
CA GLY A 41 6.75 6.04 -1.11
C GLY A 41 7.66 6.96 -1.92
N ALA A 42 8.90 6.54 -2.14
CA ALA A 42 9.90 7.27 -2.93
C ALA A 42 10.31 6.56 -4.22
N TYR A 43 9.75 5.38 -4.45
CA TYR A 43 9.94 4.55 -5.65
C TYR A 43 8.60 4.40 -6.38
N SER A 44 8.60 4.46 -7.70
CA SER A 44 7.40 4.19 -8.50
C SER A 44 7.42 2.76 -9.02
N SER A 45 6.46 1.95 -8.59
CA SER A 45 6.27 0.58 -9.09
C SER A 45 5.47 0.52 -10.41
N ARG A 46 5.22 1.66 -11.06
CA ARG A 46 4.54 1.69 -12.36
C ARG A 46 5.45 1.13 -13.44
N PRO A 47 4.93 0.30 -14.36
CA PRO A 47 5.71 -0.16 -15.51
C PRO A 47 6.31 1.02 -16.29
N GLY A 48 7.63 0.97 -16.56
CA GLY A 48 8.33 2.01 -17.30
C GLY A 48 8.74 3.24 -16.47
N ALA A 49 8.62 3.21 -15.14
CA ALA A 49 9.20 4.23 -14.28
C ALA A 49 10.72 4.11 -14.25
N ASP A 50 11.41 5.24 -14.11
CA ASP A 50 12.87 5.25 -13.98
C ASP A 50 13.31 4.44 -12.75
N ASP A 51 14.40 3.68 -12.89
CA ASP A 51 14.98 2.96 -11.76
C ASP A 51 15.64 3.97 -10.81
N VAL A 52 15.35 3.80 -9.52
CA VAL A 52 15.83 4.67 -8.45
C VAL A 52 16.83 3.89 -7.61
N THR A 53 18.06 4.42 -7.44
CA THR A 53 19.06 3.77 -6.59
C THR A 53 18.60 3.76 -5.11
N PRO A 54 19.08 2.82 -4.29
CA PRO A 54 18.78 2.81 -2.86
C PRO A 54 19.14 4.12 -2.15
N GLU A 55 20.27 4.73 -2.53
CA GLU A 55 20.75 6.00 -1.96
C GLU A 55 19.79 7.16 -2.27
N GLU A 56 19.30 7.22 -3.51
CA GLU A 56 18.34 8.25 -3.93
C GLU A 56 16.98 8.02 -3.25
N GLU A 57 16.51 6.77 -3.17
CA GLU A 57 15.29 6.40 -2.43
C GLU A 57 15.39 6.84 -0.97
N MET A 58 16.50 6.50 -0.29
CA MET A 58 16.75 6.95 1.10
C MET A 58 16.74 8.47 1.23
N ALA A 59 17.39 9.18 0.29
CA ALA A 59 17.45 10.64 0.32
C ALA A 59 16.05 11.28 0.17
N ARG A 60 15.19 10.73 -0.70
CA ARG A 60 13.81 11.17 -0.88
C ARG A 60 12.96 10.88 0.35
N LEU A 61 13.07 9.67 0.90
CA LEU A 61 12.34 9.26 2.11
C LEU A 61 12.73 10.12 3.31
N ARG A 62 14.03 10.37 3.57
CA ARG A 62 14.46 11.26 4.66
C ARG A 62 13.82 12.64 4.58
N ARG A 63 13.70 13.21 3.37
CA ARG A 63 13.01 14.50 3.20
C ARG A 63 11.52 14.38 3.48
N GLY A 64 10.85 13.40 2.87
CA GLY A 64 9.41 13.18 3.06
C GLY A 64 9.03 12.91 4.50
N LEU A 65 9.72 11.98 5.17
CA LEU A 65 9.49 11.61 6.56
C LEU A 65 9.68 12.79 7.52
N LYS A 66 10.69 13.64 7.29
CA LYS A 66 10.89 14.85 8.07
C LYS A 66 9.72 15.84 7.97
N VAL A 67 9.10 15.96 6.79
CA VAL A 67 7.91 16.80 6.62
C VAL A 67 6.69 16.15 7.29
N VAL A 68 6.55 14.83 7.21
CA VAL A 68 5.48 14.10 7.91
C VAL A 68 5.58 14.29 9.40
N GLU A 69 6.76 14.11 10.00
CA GLU A 69 7.01 14.35 11.42
C GLU A 69 6.63 15.78 11.87
N LYS A 70 6.91 16.78 11.02
CA LYS A 70 6.56 18.19 11.29
C LYS A 70 5.05 18.45 11.25
N VAL A 71 4.33 17.85 10.28
CA VAL A 71 2.94 18.19 9.97
C VAL A 71 1.94 17.32 10.72
N CYS A 72 2.22 16.05 10.88
CA CYS A 72 1.29 15.09 11.49
C CYS A 72 2.02 14.05 12.38
N PRO A 73 2.73 14.50 13.44
CA PRO A 73 3.52 13.62 14.29
C PRO A 73 2.72 12.55 15.03
N GLU A 74 1.41 12.72 15.14
CA GLU A 74 0.52 11.79 15.84
C GLU A 74 -0.02 10.66 14.94
N LEU A 75 0.18 10.75 13.63
CA LEU A 75 -0.31 9.72 12.71
C LEU A 75 0.74 8.63 12.51
N PRO A 76 0.35 7.35 12.57
CA PRO A 76 1.23 6.25 12.17
C PRO A 76 1.74 6.43 10.74
N VAL A 77 3.03 6.20 10.55
CA VAL A 77 3.73 6.37 9.28
C VAL A 77 4.20 5.03 8.75
N SER A 78 3.77 4.69 7.56
CA SER A 78 4.24 3.54 6.79
C SER A 78 5.24 3.99 5.73
N VAL A 79 6.27 3.19 5.47
CA VAL A 79 7.22 3.39 4.37
C VAL A 79 7.01 2.32 3.31
N ASP A 80 6.72 2.74 2.06
CA ASP A 80 6.56 1.84 0.90
C ASP A 80 7.93 1.59 0.28
N THR A 81 8.51 0.43 0.57
CA THR A 81 9.80 -0.01 0.03
C THR A 81 9.94 -1.54 0.07
N PHE A 82 10.56 -2.10 -0.95
CA PHE A 82 10.94 -3.53 -1.01
C PHE A 82 12.42 -3.77 -0.65
N ARG A 83 13.16 -2.72 -0.24
CA ARG A 83 14.59 -2.79 0.07
C ARG A 83 14.82 -2.78 1.57
N ALA A 84 15.50 -3.80 2.09
CA ALA A 84 15.72 -3.97 3.52
C ALA A 84 16.54 -2.84 4.17
N ASP A 85 17.56 -2.32 3.47
CA ASP A 85 18.38 -1.23 3.99
C ASP A 85 17.62 0.09 4.02
N VAL A 86 16.74 0.33 3.03
CA VAL A 86 15.83 1.49 3.01
C VAL A 86 14.82 1.40 4.15
N ALA A 87 14.21 0.22 4.35
CA ALA A 87 13.28 -0.03 5.45
C ALA A 87 13.95 0.23 6.81
N ARG A 88 15.19 -0.25 7.00
CA ARG A 88 15.96 -0.02 8.23
C ARG A 88 16.18 1.47 8.46
N MET A 89 16.67 2.19 7.48
CA MET A 89 16.88 3.63 7.58
C MET A 89 15.59 4.38 7.91
N ALA A 90 14.48 4.03 7.24
CA ALA A 90 13.20 4.70 7.44
C ALA A 90 12.67 4.52 8.87
N VAL A 91 12.83 3.32 9.46
CA VAL A 91 12.39 3.04 10.84
C VAL A 91 13.37 3.60 11.87
N GLU A 92 14.68 3.32 11.74
CA GLU A 92 15.67 3.68 12.77
C GLU A 92 16.03 5.18 12.78
N GLU A 93 16.03 5.83 11.61
CA GLU A 93 16.43 7.24 11.46
C GLU A 93 15.27 8.15 11.07
N GLY A 94 14.26 7.62 10.34
CA GLY A 94 13.18 8.40 9.75
C GLY A 94 11.89 8.43 10.55
N GLY A 95 11.80 7.65 11.64
CA GLY A 95 10.60 7.61 12.50
C GLY A 95 9.40 6.90 11.87
N ALA A 96 9.61 6.07 10.83
CA ALA A 96 8.53 5.26 10.27
C ALA A 96 8.14 4.14 11.26
N ASP A 97 6.85 3.93 11.44
CA ASP A 97 6.30 2.91 12.33
C ASP A 97 6.13 1.56 11.63
N ILE A 98 5.83 1.55 10.33
CA ILE A 98 5.40 0.40 9.56
C ILE A 98 6.24 0.28 8.29
N VAL A 99 6.59 -0.94 7.91
CA VAL A 99 7.19 -1.24 6.59
C VAL A 99 6.13 -1.84 5.67
N ASN A 100 5.91 -1.23 4.51
CA ASN A 100 5.00 -1.72 3.47
C ASN A 100 5.83 -2.24 2.29
N ASP A 101 5.87 -3.57 2.13
CA ASP A 101 6.66 -4.23 1.09
C ASP A 101 5.77 -4.83 0.00
N ILE A 102 5.73 -4.16 -1.14
CA ILE A 102 4.96 -4.58 -2.32
C ILE A 102 5.44 -5.91 -2.93
N ALA A 103 6.65 -6.35 -2.58
CA ALA A 103 7.26 -7.57 -3.12
C ALA A 103 7.20 -8.76 -2.14
N GLY A 104 6.70 -8.56 -0.92
CA GLY A 104 6.55 -9.62 0.08
C GLY A 104 7.85 -10.36 0.40
N GLY A 105 8.98 -9.66 0.43
CA GLY A 105 10.31 -10.20 0.69
C GLY A 105 10.97 -10.94 -0.48
N GLU A 106 10.34 -10.97 -1.67
CA GLU A 106 10.91 -11.69 -2.83
C GLU A 106 12.02 -10.90 -3.55
N MET A 107 11.92 -9.57 -3.58
CA MET A 107 12.93 -8.72 -4.25
C MET A 107 14.16 -8.46 -3.39
N ASP A 108 14.04 -8.53 -2.05
CA ASP A 108 15.17 -8.45 -1.12
C ASP A 108 15.07 -9.55 -0.05
N LYS A 109 15.91 -10.55 -0.16
CA LYS A 109 15.93 -11.71 0.77
C LYS A 109 16.30 -11.32 2.21
N ALA A 110 16.85 -10.12 2.44
CA ALA A 110 17.15 -9.62 3.78
C ALA A 110 15.93 -9.00 4.46
N MET A 111 14.85 -8.68 3.72
CA MET A 111 13.68 -7.95 4.23
C MET A 111 13.07 -8.61 5.48
N PHE A 112 12.73 -9.89 5.43
CA PHE A 112 12.10 -10.59 6.57
C PHE A 112 12.98 -10.57 7.84
N ARG A 113 14.29 -10.77 7.67
CA ARG A 113 15.23 -10.67 8.80
C ARG A 113 15.32 -9.24 9.34
N THR A 114 15.24 -8.27 8.47
CA THR A 114 15.31 -6.85 8.84
C THR A 114 14.08 -6.44 9.63
N VAL A 115 12.86 -6.70 9.15
CA VAL A 115 11.63 -6.32 9.87
C VAL A 115 11.47 -7.07 11.19
N ALA A 116 11.89 -8.35 11.25
CA ALA A 116 11.92 -9.10 12.50
C ALA A 116 12.86 -8.49 13.55
N LYS A 117 14.01 -7.94 13.12
CA LYS A 117 14.94 -7.22 14.02
C LYS A 117 14.41 -5.86 14.43
N LEU A 118 13.79 -5.13 13.51
CA LEU A 118 13.18 -3.81 13.76
C LEU A 118 11.98 -3.90 14.71
N ARG A 119 11.32 -5.06 14.78
CA ARG A 119 10.10 -5.29 15.57
C ARG A 119 9.00 -4.29 15.26
N CYS A 120 8.89 -3.88 13.99
CA CYS A 120 7.84 -3.00 13.50
C CYS A 120 6.75 -3.81 12.78
N PRO A 121 5.52 -3.31 12.73
CA PRO A 121 4.48 -3.87 11.86
C PRO A 121 4.94 -3.95 10.41
N TYR A 122 4.54 -5.02 9.73
CA TYR A 122 4.92 -5.30 8.35
C TYR A 122 3.71 -5.57 7.47
N ILE A 123 3.56 -4.80 6.41
CA ILE A 123 2.56 -5.05 5.38
C ILE A 123 3.17 -5.98 4.34
N LEU A 124 2.66 -7.20 4.31
CA LEU A 124 3.06 -8.28 3.42
C LEU A 124 2.14 -8.29 2.20
N MET A 125 2.61 -7.84 1.04
CA MET A 125 1.81 -7.85 -0.17
C MET A 125 2.17 -9.01 -1.09
N HIS A 126 1.14 -9.61 -1.71
CA HIS A 126 1.30 -10.61 -2.77
C HIS A 126 1.49 -9.96 -4.14
N MET A 127 2.54 -10.35 -4.84
CA MET A 127 2.78 -10.03 -6.25
C MET A 127 3.27 -11.27 -7.00
N GLN A 128 2.76 -11.50 -8.22
CA GLN A 128 3.33 -12.50 -9.13
C GLN A 128 4.24 -11.79 -10.14
N GLY A 129 5.50 -12.24 -10.22
CA GLY A 129 6.53 -11.58 -11.04
C GLY A 129 7.18 -10.39 -10.33
N THR A 130 7.70 -9.46 -11.11
CA THR A 130 8.30 -8.19 -10.65
C THR A 130 7.49 -7.01 -11.22
N PRO A 131 7.68 -5.77 -10.75
CA PRO A 131 7.00 -4.61 -11.34
C PRO A 131 7.09 -4.53 -12.86
N ASP A 132 8.23 -4.94 -13.45
CA ASP A 132 8.45 -4.90 -14.90
C ASP A 132 7.78 -6.07 -15.64
N THR A 133 7.64 -7.23 -15.00
CA THR A 133 7.17 -8.47 -15.66
C THR A 133 5.76 -8.87 -15.24
N MET A 134 5.23 -8.36 -14.15
CA MET A 134 3.97 -8.77 -13.53
C MET A 134 2.73 -8.68 -14.44
N GLN A 135 2.78 -7.88 -15.51
CA GLN A 135 1.67 -7.70 -16.44
C GLN A 135 1.80 -8.55 -17.72
N LEU A 136 2.93 -9.26 -17.93
CA LEU A 136 3.18 -9.94 -19.19
C LEU A 136 2.32 -11.19 -19.42
N ALA A 137 2.09 -12.00 -18.39
CA ALA A 137 1.23 -13.19 -18.48
C ALA A 137 0.88 -13.72 -17.08
N PRO A 138 0.16 -12.99 -16.23
CA PRO A 138 -0.21 -13.49 -14.92
C PRO A 138 -1.17 -14.68 -15.08
N HIS A 139 -0.86 -15.79 -14.41
CA HIS A 139 -1.62 -17.02 -14.52
C HIS A 139 -1.90 -17.61 -13.12
N TYR A 140 -3.17 -17.96 -12.89
CA TYR A 140 -3.66 -18.66 -11.70
C TYR A 140 -4.69 -19.70 -12.13
N GLU A 141 -4.72 -20.84 -11.47
CA GLU A 141 -5.84 -21.78 -11.56
C GLU A 141 -7.01 -21.30 -10.69
N ASN A 142 -6.69 -20.75 -9.49
CA ASN A 142 -7.62 -20.13 -8.57
C ASN A 142 -6.89 -19.01 -7.80
N VAL A 143 -7.09 -17.78 -8.22
CA VAL A 143 -6.33 -16.63 -7.70
C VAL A 143 -6.54 -16.43 -6.20
N SER A 144 -7.75 -16.60 -5.68
CA SER A 144 -8.05 -16.41 -4.25
C SER A 144 -7.28 -17.42 -3.40
N ARG A 145 -7.37 -18.70 -3.76
CA ARG A 145 -6.70 -19.78 -3.04
C ARG A 145 -5.17 -19.64 -3.09
N GLU A 146 -4.62 -19.38 -4.28
CA GLU A 146 -3.17 -19.28 -4.45
C GLU A 146 -2.58 -18.08 -3.70
N VAL A 147 -3.25 -16.93 -3.74
CA VAL A 147 -2.87 -15.75 -2.97
C VAL A 147 -2.95 -16.01 -1.47
N THR A 148 -4.02 -16.67 -1.00
CA THR A 148 -4.19 -17.00 0.42
C THR A 148 -3.09 -17.94 0.90
N VAL A 149 -2.79 -19.00 0.17
CA VAL A 149 -1.72 -19.96 0.51
C VAL A 149 -0.36 -19.27 0.52
N TRP A 150 -0.06 -18.46 -0.49
CA TRP A 150 1.19 -17.71 -0.60
C TRP A 150 1.40 -16.76 0.59
N LEU A 151 0.35 -16.05 1.01
CA LEU A 151 0.39 -15.17 2.19
C LEU A 151 0.56 -15.99 3.47
N ALA A 152 -0.19 -17.09 3.64
CA ALA A 152 -0.12 -17.93 4.84
C ALA A 152 1.29 -18.48 5.08
N GLU A 153 1.95 -19.01 4.03
CA GLU A 153 3.32 -19.54 4.12
C GLU A 153 4.33 -18.46 4.58
N ARG A 154 4.16 -17.21 4.12
CA ARG A 154 5.06 -16.11 4.47
C ARG A 154 4.77 -15.55 5.85
N ILE A 155 3.50 -15.47 6.23
CA ILE A 155 3.07 -15.12 7.60
C ILE A 155 3.68 -16.10 8.60
N ASP A 156 3.56 -17.42 8.35
CA ASP A 156 4.16 -18.45 9.21
C ASP A 156 5.68 -18.27 9.32
N ARG A 157 6.36 -18.06 8.20
CA ARG A 157 7.80 -17.80 8.19
C ARG A 157 8.19 -16.53 8.98
N LEU A 158 7.44 -15.45 8.86
CA LEU A 158 7.66 -14.21 9.61
C LEU A 158 7.45 -14.44 11.11
N HIS A 159 6.39 -15.14 11.52
CA HIS A 159 6.15 -15.53 12.90
C HIS A 159 7.30 -16.35 13.49
N GLN A 160 7.82 -17.35 12.74
CA GLN A 160 8.99 -18.13 13.16
C GLN A 160 10.25 -17.27 13.35
N MET A 161 10.35 -16.13 12.66
CA MET A 161 11.44 -15.16 12.81
C MET A 161 11.18 -14.12 13.91
N GLY A 162 10.02 -14.17 14.57
CA GLY A 162 9.63 -13.26 15.67
C GLY A 162 8.97 -11.96 15.21
N CYS A 163 8.57 -11.84 13.95
CA CYS A 163 7.75 -10.74 13.46
C CYS A 163 6.28 -11.12 13.65
N CYS A 164 5.58 -10.47 14.59
CA CYS A 164 4.22 -10.83 14.99
C CYS A 164 3.15 -9.87 14.43
N ASP A 165 3.51 -8.62 14.18
CA ASP A 165 2.59 -7.58 13.72
C ASP A 165 2.59 -7.53 12.20
N ILE A 166 1.76 -8.38 11.58
CA ILE A 166 1.68 -8.54 10.13
C ILE A 166 0.31 -8.06 9.63
N ILE A 167 0.30 -7.33 8.53
CA ILE A 167 -0.88 -6.91 7.79
C ILE A 167 -0.79 -7.54 6.40
N ALA A 168 -1.80 -8.28 5.97
CA ALA A 168 -1.83 -8.91 4.66
C ALA A 168 -2.44 -7.97 3.61
N ASP A 169 -1.79 -7.86 2.44
CA ASP A 169 -2.34 -7.20 1.25
C ASP A 169 -2.38 -8.22 0.10
N PRO A 170 -3.56 -8.56 -0.44
CA PRO A 170 -3.69 -9.49 -1.56
C PRO A 170 -3.11 -8.97 -2.88
N GLY A 171 -2.69 -7.71 -2.95
CA GLY A 171 -1.96 -7.14 -4.07
C GLY A 171 -2.81 -6.97 -5.32
N PHE A 172 -3.96 -6.31 -5.21
CA PHE A 172 -4.78 -5.95 -6.38
C PHE A 172 -3.96 -5.20 -7.43
N GLY A 173 -4.04 -5.62 -8.69
CA GLY A 173 -3.32 -5.01 -9.81
C GLY A 173 -1.85 -5.46 -9.96
N PHE A 174 -1.29 -6.23 -9.03
CA PHE A 174 0.08 -6.72 -9.09
C PHE A 174 0.09 -8.19 -9.55
N GLY A 175 0.51 -8.42 -10.80
CA GLY A 175 0.54 -9.75 -11.40
C GLY A 175 -0.84 -10.41 -11.49
N LYS A 176 -1.88 -9.65 -11.88
CA LYS A 176 -3.27 -10.12 -11.96
C LYS A 176 -3.98 -9.50 -13.16
N THR A 177 -4.73 -10.29 -13.91
CA THR A 177 -5.62 -9.80 -14.98
C THR A 177 -6.80 -9.03 -14.38
N LEU A 178 -7.64 -8.45 -15.23
CA LEU A 178 -8.87 -7.80 -14.80
C LEU A 178 -9.79 -8.80 -14.08
N GLU A 179 -9.97 -9.97 -14.66
CA GLU A 179 -10.78 -11.07 -14.16
C GLU A 179 -10.25 -11.57 -12.81
N HIS A 180 -8.93 -11.80 -12.69
CA HIS A 180 -8.29 -12.22 -11.46
C HIS A 180 -8.52 -11.21 -10.31
N ASN A 181 -8.50 -9.89 -10.61
CA ASN A 181 -8.76 -8.88 -9.59
C ASN A 181 -10.21 -8.92 -9.09
N TYR A 182 -11.19 -9.13 -9.98
CA TYR A 182 -12.59 -9.23 -9.57
C TYR A 182 -12.92 -10.55 -8.88
N GLU A 183 -12.31 -11.67 -9.31
CA GLU A 183 -12.41 -12.96 -8.62
C GLU A 183 -11.86 -12.83 -7.19
N LEU A 184 -10.66 -12.27 -7.03
CA LEU A 184 -10.03 -12.04 -5.73
C LEU A 184 -10.87 -11.13 -4.83
N LEU A 185 -11.44 -10.05 -5.38
CA LEU A 185 -12.35 -9.18 -4.62
C LEU A 185 -13.63 -9.90 -4.21
N ASN A 186 -14.18 -10.74 -5.09
CA ASN A 186 -15.38 -11.51 -4.77
C ASN A 186 -15.15 -12.51 -3.63
N HIS A 187 -13.93 -13.00 -3.47
CA HIS A 187 -13.51 -13.95 -2.44
C HIS A 187 -12.64 -13.32 -1.34
N LEU A 188 -12.69 -12.00 -1.17
CA LEU A 188 -11.83 -11.29 -0.21
C LEU A 188 -12.05 -11.76 1.24
N GLU A 189 -13.28 -12.16 1.59
CA GLU A 189 -13.60 -12.71 2.91
C GLU A 189 -12.85 -14.00 3.26
N ASP A 190 -12.41 -14.78 2.28
CA ASP A 190 -11.66 -16.03 2.51
C ASP A 190 -10.28 -15.73 3.16
N LEU A 191 -9.72 -14.53 2.91
CA LEU A 191 -8.44 -14.11 3.52
C LEU A 191 -8.54 -13.88 5.04
N LYS A 192 -9.75 -13.86 5.63
CA LYS A 192 -9.92 -13.82 7.08
C LYS A 192 -9.32 -15.03 7.79
N GLU A 193 -9.18 -16.16 7.08
CA GLU A 193 -8.52 -17.36 7.61
C GLU A 193 -7.03 -17.13 7.95
N LEU A 194 -6.40 -16.09 7.40
CA LEU A 194 -5.03 -15.70 7.74
C LEU A 194 -4.89 -15.17 9.18
N ASN A 195 -6.00 -14.78 9.84
CA ASN A 195 -6.04 -14.23 11.21
C ASN A 195 -5.13 -13.01 11.42
N VAL A 196 -4.90 -12.21 10.38
CA VAL A 196 -4.19 -10.93 10.41
C VAL A 196 -5.04 -9.85 9.77
N PRO A 197 -4.82 -8.56 10.10
CA PRO A 197 -5.52 -7.47 9.42
C PRO A 197 -5.30 -7.49 7.91
N LEU A 198 -6.34 -7.10 7.15
CA LEU A 198 -6.28 -7.00 5.69
C LEU A 198 -6.20 -5.55 5.25
N LEU A 199 -5.21 -5.24 4.43
CA LEU A 199 -5.09 -4.00 3.68
C LEU A 199 -5.55 -4.22 2.24
N VAL A 200 -6.32 -3.27 1.71
CA VAL A 200 -6.78 -3.27 0.33
C VAL A 200 -6.38 -1.97 -0.38
N GLY A 201 -5.61 -2.12 -1.46
CA GLY A 201 -5.17 -1.03 -2.32
C GLY A 201 -5.77 -1.12 -3.72
N VAL A 202 -6.99 -0.61 -3.93
CA VAL A 202 -7.69 -0.59 -5.24
C VAL A 202 -7.81 0.80 -5.85
N SER A 203 -7.35 1.82 -5.12
CA SER A 203 -7.55 3.23 -5.47
C SER A 203 -6.97 3.58 -6.84
N ARG A 204 -7.83 4.02 -7.75
CA ARG A 204 -7.51 4.45 -9.12
C ARG A 204 -6.74 3.43 -9.96
N LYS A 205 -6.81 2.13 -9.58
CA LYS A 205 -6.12 1.05 -10.30
C LYS A 205 -6.83 0.69 -11.61
N SER A 206 -6.10 0.00 -12.48
CA SER A 206 -6.56 -0.39 -13.82
C SER A 206 -7.83 -1.24 -13.79
N MET A 207 -8.07 -2.01 -12.75
CA MET A 207 -9.31 -2.78 -12.58
C MET A 207 -10.56 -1.87 -12.55
N VAL A 208 -10.45 -0.61 -12.11
CA VAL A 208 -11.54 0.36 -12.13
C VAL A 208 -11.75 0.90 -13.53
N TYR A 209 -10.76 1.62 -14.08
CA TYR A 209 -10.96 2.38 -15.31
C TYR A 209 -10.98 1.52 -16.58
N LYS A 210 -10.34 0.34 -16.58
CA LYS A 210 -10.46 -0.60 -17.72
C LYS A 210 -11.86 -1.18 -17.83
N LEU A 211 -12.52 -1.50 -16.72
CA LEU A 211 -13.89 -2.00 -16.71
C LEU A 211 -14.90 -0.92 -17.16
N LEU A 212 -14.70 0.32 -16.71
CA LEU A 212 -15.64 1.42 -16.93
C LEU A 212 -15.37 2.20 -18.23
N GLY A 213 -14.25 1.91 -18.92
CA GLY A 213 -13.90 2.59 -20.16
C GLY A 213 -13.41 4.02 -19.98
N GLY A 214 -12.58 4.27 -18.95
CA GLY A 214 -12.08 5.59 -18.62
C GLY A 214 -10.58 5.62 -18.35
N SER A 215 -10.15 6.58 -17.56
CA SER A 215 -8.77 6.85 -17.16
C SER A 215 -8.60 6.81 -15.63
N PRO A 216 -7.36 6.79 -15.09
CA PRO A 216 -7.14 6.92 -13.65
C PRO A 216 -7.73 8.20 -13.04
N ALA A 217 -7.80 9.30 -13.80
CA ALA A 217 -8.38 10.57 -13.35
C ALA A 217 -9.90 10.46 -13.09
N GLU A 218 -10.58 9.63 -13.88
CA GLU A 218 -12.04 9.43 -13.82
C GLU A 218 -12.44 8.27 -12.87
N ALA A 219 -11.46 7.59 -12.26
CA ALA A 219 -11.69 6.38 -11.50
C ALA A 219 -12.26 6.58 -10.08
N LEU A 220 -12.52 7.81 -9.64
CA LEU A 220 -12.94 8.11 -8.26
C LEU A 220 -14.22 7.37 -7.86
N ASN A 221 -15.28 7.48 -8.65
CA ASN A 221 -16.56 6.84 -8.34
C ASN A 221 -16.44 5.31 -8.25
N GLY A 222 -15.80 4.67 -9.25
CA GLY A 222 -15.57 3.23 -9.23
C GLY A 222 -14.66 2.79 -8.07
N THR A 223 -13.66 3.59 -7.73
CA THR A 223 -12.82 3.38 -6.55
C THR A 223 -13.65 3.36 -5.27
N THR A 224 -14.56 4.32 -5.09
CA THR A 224 -15.43 4.40 -3.90
C THR A 224 -16.34 3.15 -3.80
N VAL A 225 -16.89 2.68 -4.93
CA VAL A 225 -17.65 1.43 -4.96
C VAL A 225 -16.79 0.24 -4.52
N LEU A 226 -15.56 0.11 -5.04
CA LEU A 226 -14.66 -0.98 -4.65
C LEU A 226 -14.22 -0.88 -3.18
N HIS A 227 -14.01 0.33 -2.65
CA HIS A 227 -13.74 0.53 -1.22
C HIS A 227 -14.91 0.05 -0.36
N THR A 228 -16.14 0.39 -0.74
CA THR A 228 -17.35 -0.06 -0.03
C THR A 228 -17.46 -1.58 -0.01
N ILE A 229 -17.27 -2.24 -1.18
CA ILE A 229 -17.28 -3.70 -1.28
C ILE A 229 -16.16 -4.31 -0.43
N SER A 230 -14.94 -3.76 -0.49
CA SER A 230 -13.80 -4.25 0.30
C SER A 230 -14.06 -4.20 1.80
N LEU A 231 -14.63 -3.10 2.30
CA LEU A 231 -14.99 -2.95 3.72
C LEU A 231 -16.07 -3.95 4.15
N LEU A 232 -17.10 -4.14 3.33
CA LEU A 232 -18.15 -5.13 3.59
C LEU A 232 -17.60 -6.57 3.62
N LYS A 233 -16.56 -6.85 2.82
CA LYS A 233 -15.88 -8.15 2.76
C LYS A 233 -14.73 -8.31 3.77
N GLY A 234 -14.51 -7.33 4.66
CA GLY A 234 -13.62 -7.46 5.81
C GLY A 234 -12.25 -6.81 5.65
N ALA A 235 -12.07 -5.88 4.73
CA ALA A 235 -10.90 -5.03 4.72
C ALA A 235 -10.84 -4.18 6.00
N HIS A 236 -9.66 -4.12 6.63
CA HIS A 236 -9.40 -3.34 7.84
C HIS A 236 -8.77 -1.99 7.51
N ILE A 237 -7.94 -1.95 6.46
CA ILE A 237 -7.21 -0.77 6.01
C ILE A 237 -7.46 -0.58 4.51
N LEU A 238 -7.82 0.65 4.11
CA LEU A 238 -7.88 1.08 2.72
C LEU A 238 -6.67 1.97 2.41
N ARG A 239 -5.84 1.58 1.44
CA ARG A 239 -4.71 2.38 0.95
C ARG A 239 -5.16 3.22 -0.24
N VAL A 240 -5.19 4.56 -0.09
CA VAL A 240 -5.98 5.43 -0.96
C VAL A 240 -5.27 6.71 -1.40
N HIS A 241 -5.59 7.19 -2.61
CA HIS A 241 -5.25 8.52 -3.08
C HIS A 241 -6.27 9.57 -2.61
N ASP A 242 -7.56 9.21 -2.54
CA ASP A 242 -8.68 10.10 -2.26
C ASP A 242 -9.20 9.84 -0.84
N VAL A 243 -8.56 10.46 0.15
CA VAL A 243 -8.81 10.19 1.57
C VAL A 243 -10.25 10.49 1.95
N LYS A 244 -10.78 11.67 1.59
CA LYS A 244 -12.16 12.07 1.90
C LYS A 244 -13.19 11.04 1.45
N ALA A 245 -13.12 10.60 0.19
CA ALA A 245 -14.07 9.64 -0.36
C ALA A 245 -13.99 8.27 0.35
N ALA A 246 -12.79 7.84 0.74
CA ALA A 246 -12.59 6.60 1.50
C ALA A 246 -13.15 6.71 2.94
N VAL A 247 -12.97 7.84 3.60
CA VAL A 247 -13.53 8.11 4.93
C VAL A 247 -15.05 8.15 4.88
N GLU A 248 -15.64 8.76 3.86
CA GLU A 248 -17.09 8.78 3.65
C GLU A 248 -17.63 7.34 3.46
N ALA A 249 -17.00 6.53 2.61
CA ALA A 249 -17.36 5.12 2.41
C ALA A 249 -17.27 4.33 3.72
N LYS A 250 -16.17 4.48 4.48
CA LYS A 250 -15.98 3.85 5.80
C LYS A 250 -17.11 4.22 6.76
N ARG A 251 -17.44 5.50 6.87
CA ARG A 251 -18.51 5.97 7.77
C ARG A 251 -19.87 5.38 7.43
N ILE A 252 -20.20 5.27 6.15
CA ILE A 252 -21.47 4.68 5.67
C ILE A 252 -21.51 3.20 6.01
N VAL A 253 -20.45 2.43 5.69
CA VAL A 253 -20.39 0.99 5.98
C VAL A 253 -20.50 0.74 7.49
N MET A 254 -19.77 1.48 8.32
CA MET A 254 -19.84 1.34 9.78
C MET A 254 -21.23 1.67 10.33
N ALA A 255 -21.93 2.65 9.76
CA ALA A 255 -23.30 2.97 10.17
C ALA A 255 -24.28 1.83 9.82
N CYS A 256 -24.12 1.18 8.67
CA CYS A 256 -24.90 0.00 8.31
C CYS A 256 -24.67 -1.17 9.27
N GLN A 257 -23.39 -1.45 9.60
CA GLN A 257 -23.04 -2.58 10.48
C GLN A 257 -23.48 -2.40 11.94
N LYS A 258 -23.57 -1.15 12.43
CA LYS A 258 -24.06 -0.89 13.81
C LYS A 258 -25.57 -1.13 14.00
N ASN A 259 -26.31 -1.18 12.91
CA ASN A 259 -27.76 -1.36 12.93
C ASN A 259 -28.20 -2.75 12.42
N SER A 260 -27.25 -3.67 12.27
CA SER A 260 -27.46 -5.08 11.96
C SER A 260 -27.41 -5.91 13.24
#